data_8399f5d1451af44111523c614e4d9bbb
#
_entry.id   8399f5d1451af44111523c614e4d9bbb
#
_cell.length_a   1.000
_cell.length_b   1.000
_cell.length_c   1.000
_cell.angle_alpha   90.00
_cell.angle_beta   90.00
_cell.angle_gamma   90.00
#
_symmetry.space_group_name_H-M   'P 1'
#
loop_
_entity.id
_entity.type
_entity.pdbx_description
1 polymer ?
#
loop_
_entity_poly.entity_id
_entity_poly.type
_entity_poly.pdbx_seq_one_letter_code
_entity_poly.pdbx_strand_id
1 'polypeptide(L)'
;MFPVKSLSVILLFLASCTQASTRAEIERLWHPEGMAARTTQPAADAQARQEKTATRWFHLSNGTQVNLADWKVVLFMQGRCPYCHQFDPVLKQLALQYGFSVFPYTLDGQGDTAFPQALPAPPDVLKTFFPNIPVATPTTFLVNVNTLEALPLLQGASDAAGFMARMDTVLQMYGNKVSQ
;
A
#
# COMPACT_ATOMS: atom_id res chain seq x y z
N MET A 1 67.03 -6.49 -67.48
CA MET A 1 65.95 -6.91 -68.32
C MET A 1 64.73 -6.82 -67.49
N PHE A 2 63.76 -6.14 -67.90
CA PHE A 2 62.42 -5.74 -67.48
C PHE A 2 62.02 -5.76 -65.96
N PRO A 3 61.71 -4.60 -65.42
CA PRO A 3 61.08 -4.49 -64.04
C PRO A 3 59.57 -4.59 -64.13
N VAL A 4 58.98 -5.38 -63.26
CA VAL A 4 57.53 -5.47 -63.04
C VAL A 4 57.12 -4.40 -62.06
N LYS A 5 56.26 -3.48 -62.47
CA LYS A 5 55.66 -2.45 -61.66
C LYS A 5 54.57 -3.09 -60.76
N SER A 6 54.82 -3.10 -59.51
CA SER A 6 53.82 -3.48 -58.49
C SER A 6 52.84 -2.35 -58.28
N LEU A 7 51.57 -2.58 -58.57
CA LEU A 7 50.47 -1.65 -58.36
C LEU A 7 49.86 -1.97 -56.98
N SER A 8 50.20 -1.16 -55.95
CA SER A 8 49.63 -1.27 -54.65
C SER A 8 48.25 -0.62 -54.66
N VAL A 9 47.23 -1.46 -54.61
CA VAL A 9 45.84 -1.02 -54.33
C VAL A 9 45.65 -0.90 -52.81
N ILE A 10 45.65 0.31 -52.33
CA ILE A 10 45.28 0.62 -50.92
C ILE A 10 43.78 0.58 -50.85
N LEU A 11 43.25 -0.48 -50.22
CA LEU A 11 41.82 -0.62 -49.88
C LEU A 11 41.59 0.13 -48.59
N LEU A 12 41.06 1.34 -48.68
CA LEU A 12 40.58 2.10 -47.54
C LEU A 12 39.25 1.46 -47.02
N PHE A 13 39.34 0.67 -45.95
CA PHE A 13 38.18 0.29 -45.17
C PHE A 13 37.72 1.49 -44.34
N LEU A 14 36.68 2.15 -44.80
CA LEU A 14 35.91 3.08 -43.99
C LEU A 14 35.12 2.26 -42.97
N ALA A 15 35.66 2.13 -41.77
CA ALA A 15 34.91 1.65 -40.61
C ALA A 15 33.86 2.70 -40.21
N SER A 16 32.64 2.54 -40.71
CA SER A 16 31.49 3.27 -40.21
C SER A 16 31.20 2.81 -38.79
N CYS A 17 31.72 3.52 -37.79
CA CYS A 17 31.28 3.41 -36.43
C CYS A 17 29.83 3.88 -36.37
N THR A 18 28.88 2.96 -36.46
CA THR A 18 27.50 3.20 -36.01
C THR A 18 27.53 3.34 -34.50
N GLN A 19 27.66 4.56 -34.03
CA GLN A 19 27.31 4.90 -32.65
C GLN A 19 25.80 4.72 -32.52
N ALA A 20 25.40 3.52 -32.14
CA ALA A 20 24.04 3.26 -31.67
C ALA A 20 23.83 4.21 -30.49
N SER A 21 23.00 5.21 -30.69
CA SER A 21 22.75 6.23 -29.71
C SER A 21 22.02 5.57 -28.53
N THR A 22 22.71 5.42 -27.43
CA THR A 22 22.16 4.95 -26.11
C THR A 22 20.88 5.71 -25.74
N ARG A 23 20.75 6.91 -26.27
CA ARG A 23 19.57 7.75 -26.10
C ARG A 23 18.35 7.21 -26.86
N ALA A 24 18.52 6.68 -28.06
CA ALA A 24 17.44 6.08 -28.84
C ALA A 24 16.98 4.73 -28.24
N GLU A 25 17.89 4.03 -27.58
CA GLU A 25 17.57 2.77 -26.90
C GLU A 25 16.84 3.01 -25.58
N ILE A 26 17.23 4.05 -24.86
CA ILE A 26 16.50 4.53 -23.67
C ILE A 26 15.11 5.05 -24.06
N GLU A 27 15.00 5.81 -25.16
CA GLU A 27 13.72 6.32 -25.68
C GLU A 27 12.77 5.17 -26.06
N ARG A 28 13.26 4.07 -26.62
CA ARG A 28 12.46 2.87 -26.91
C ARG A 28 11.98 2.13 -25.67
N LEU A 29 12.73 2.16 -24.58
CA LEU A 29 12.32 1.59 -23.31
C LEU A 29 11.24 2.44 -22.63
N TRP A 30 11.26 3.76 -22.82
CA TRP A 30 10.26 4.68 -22.30
C TRP A 30 9.00 4.77 -23.17
N HIS A 31 9.12 4.48 -24.47
CA HIS A 31 8.02 4.49 -25.44
C HIS A 31 8.01 3.19 -26.27
N PRO A 32 7.66 2.04 -25.65
CA PRO A 32 7.50 0.81 -26.41
C PRO A 32 6.36 0.98 -27.42
N GLU A 33 6.71 1.03 -28.69
CA GLU A 33 5.75 1.00 -29.80
C GLU A 33 4.96 -0.31 -29.73
N GLY A 34 3.77 -0.25 -29.21
CA GLY A 34 2.87 -1.39 -28.98
C GLY A 34 1.89 -1.19 -27.82
N MET A 35 1.99 -0.10 -27.05
CA MET A 35 1.04 0.23 -25.98
C MET A 35 -0.05 1.24 -26.41
N ALA A 36 -0.52 1.17 -27.64
CA ALA A 36 -1.71 1.92 -28.06
C ALA A 36 -3.05 1.46 -27.39
N ALA A 37 -2.96 0.51 -26.42
CA ALA A 37 -4.12 -0.04 -25.73
C ALA A 37 -4.20 0.29 -24.23
N ARG A 38 -3.47 1.30 -23.72
CA ARG A 38 -3.55 1.73 -22.30
C ARG A 38 -3.91 3.19 -22.11
N THR A 39 -4.66 3.77 -23.01
CA THR A 39 -5.16 5.15 -22.86
C THR A 39 -6.38 5.25 -21.94
N THR A 40 -6.81 4.15 -21.30
CA THR A 40 -7.91 4.15 -20.33
C THR A 40 -7.46 4.15 -18.87
N GLN A 41 -6.15 4.04 -18.60
CA GLN A 41 -5.61 3.95 -17.23
C GLN A 41 -5.55 5.28 -16.45
N PRO A 42 -5.32 6.47 -17.07
CA PRO A 42 -5.30 7.72 -16.32
C PRO A 42 -6.64 8.07 -15.66
N ALA A 43 -7.75 7.66 -16.27
CA ALA A 43 -9.09 7.90 -15.72
C ALA A 43 -9.41 6.97 -14.55
N ALA A 44 -9.00 5.70 -14.63
CA ALA A 44 -9.18 4.74 -13.54
C ALA A 44 -8.29 5.09 -12.33
N ASP A 45 -7.05 5.53 -12.57
CA ASP A 45 -6.14 5.96 -11.52
C ASP A 45 -6.57 7.31 -10.90
N ALA A 46 -7.17 8.19 -11.68
CA ALA A 46 -7.76 9.44 -11.19
C ALA A 46 -9.04 9.18 -10.39
N GLN A 47 -9.88 8.25 -10.81
CA GLN A 47 -11.07 7.82 -10.07
C GLN A 47 -10.69 7.10 -8.77
N ALA A 48 -9.71 6.22 -8.78
CA ALA A 48 -9.19 5.56 -7.58
C ALA A 48 -8.55 6.56 -6.59
N ARG A 49 -7.92 7.65 -7.07
CA ARG A 49 -7.46 8.75 -6.23
C ARG A 49 -8.62 9.58 -5.68
N GLN A 50 -9.65 9.85 -6.48
CA GLN A 50 -10.85 10.57 -6.04
C GLN A 50 -11.67 9.78 -5.02
N GLU A 51 -11.79 8.46 -5.19
CA GLU A 51 -12.40 7.59 -4.18
C GLU A 51 -11.60 7.56 -2.86
N LYS A 52 -10.28 7.65 -2.93
CA LYS A 52 -9.40 7.75 -1.75
C LYS A 52 -9.53 9.07 -1.00
N THR A 53 -9.99 10.13 -1.65
CA THR A 53 -10.20 11.47 -1.06
C THR A 53 -11.65 11.77 -0.73
N ALA A 54 -12.58 10.84 -0.99
CA ALA A 54 -13.97 11.01 -0.59
C ALA A 54 -14.07 11.10 0.93
N THR A 55 -14.56 12.23 1.41
CA THR A 55 -14.79 12.48 2.84
C THR A 55 -15.78 11.45 3.39
N ARG A 56 -15.38 10.73 4.46
CA ARG A 56 -16.16 9.68 5.12
C ARG A 56 -16.45 10.11 6.56
N TRP A 57 -17.50 10.91 6.74
CA TRP A 57 -17.86 11.41 8.07
C TRP A 57 -18.41 10.29 8.96
N PHE A 58 -17.78 10.12 10.12
CA PHE A 58 -18.22 9.26 11.20
C PHE A 58 -18.63 10.11 12.40
N HIS A 59 -19.84 9.91 12.90
CA HIS A 59 -20.37 10.64 14.05
C HIS A 59 -19.99 9.91 15.33
N LEU A 60 -19.21 10.57 16.16
CA LEU A 60 -18.83 10.07 17.47
C LEU A 60 -20.00 10.24 18.47
N SER A 61 -20.03 9.41 19.50
CA SER A 61 -21.09 9.43 20.51
C SER A 61 -21.11 10.74 21.33
N ASN A 62 -20.00 11.50 21.33
CA ASN A 62 -19.95 12.84 21.94
C ASN A 62 -20.49 13.96 21.04
N GLY A 63 -21.04 13.64 19.87
CA GLY A 63 -21.60 14.58 18.90
C GLY A 63 -20.59 15.21 17.93
N THR A 64 -19.29 14.91 18.06
CA THR A 64 -18.29 15.37 17.10
C THR A 64 -18.26 14.49 15.86
N GLN A 65 -17.64 14.98 14.78
CA GLN A 65 -17.49 14.24 13.53
C GLN A 65 -16.01 14.08 13.18
N VAL A 66 -15.66 12.90 12.69
CA VAL A 66 -14.30 12.58 12.24
C VAL A 66 -14.37 12.06 10.80
N ASN A 67 -13.45 12.53 9.96
CA ASN A 67 -13.32 12.00 8.61
C ASN A 67 -12.51 10.70 8.64
N LEU A 68 -13.15 9.56 8.41
CA LEU A 68 -12.48 8.26 8.41
C LEU A 68 -11.50 8.09 7.23
N ALA A 69 -11.53 8.96 6.21
CA ALA A 69 -10.52 8.95 5.15
C ALA A 69 -9.12 9.33 5.68
N ASP A 70 -9.05 10.08 6.80
CA ASP A 70 -7.81 10.45 7.46
C ASP A 70 -7.22 9.33 8.33
N TRP A 71 -7.91 8.20 8.41
CA TRP A 71 -7.55 7.09 9.28
C TRP A 71 -7.44 5.77 8.53
N LYS A 72 -6.51 4.95 8.96
CA LYS A 72 -6.30 3.60 8.44
C LYS A 72 -6.26 2.61 9.61
N VAL A 73 -6.98 1.52 9.47
CA VAL A 73 -6.87 0.40 10.41
C VAL A 73 -5.72 -0.49 9.94
N VAL A 74 -4.65 -0.59 10.75
CA VAL A 74 -3.58 -1.56 10.55
C VAL A 74 -3.94 -2.82 11.32
N LEU A 75 -4.10 -3.93 10.62
CA LEU A 75 -4.41 -5.24 11.18
C LEU A 75 -3.16 -6.11 11.21
N PHE A 76 -2.86 -6.70 12.37
CA PHE A 76 -1.89 -7.80 12.49
C PHE A 76 -2.64 -9.10 12.69
N MET A 77 -2.45 -10.04 11.75
CA MET A 77 -3.18 -11.30 11.69
C MET A 77 -2.24 -12.49 11.43
N GLN A 78 -2.78 -13.69 11.47
CA GLN A 78 -2.13 -14.91 10.99
C GLN A 78 -3.16 -15.73 10.21
N GLY A 79 -2.74 -16.29 9.09
CA GLY A 79 -3.61 -17.10 8.23
C GLY A 79 -4.18 -18.36 8.90
N ARG A 80 -3.55 -18.84 9.98
CA ARG A 80 -3.98 -20.03 10.75
C ARG A 80 -4.64 -19.68 12.09
N CYS A 81 -4.82 -18.40 12.41
CA CYS A 81 -5.37 -17.99 13.68
C CYS A 81 -6.92 -18.12 13.71
N PRO A 82 -7.51 -18.95 14.57
CA PRO A 82 -8.97 -19.11 14.63
C PRO A 82 -9.72 -17.81 14.97
N TYR A 83 -9.14 -16.96 15.82
CA TYR A 83 -9.73 -15.67 16.18
C TYR A 83 -9.66 -14.67 15.02
N CYS A 84 -8.62 -14.74 14.18
CA CYS A 84 -8.54 -13.93 12.96
C CYS A 84 -9.65 -14.34 11.99
N HIS A 85 -9.87 -15.64 11.77
CA HIS A 85 -10.95 -16.12 10.90
C HIS A 85 -12.34 -15.70 11.36
N GLN A 86 -12.54 -15.43 12.65
CA GLN A 86 -13.79 -14.90 13.18
C GLN A 86 -13.91 -13.39 13.00
N PHE A 87 -12.82 -12.66 13.23
CA PHE A 87 -12.81 -11.20 13.28
C PHE A 87 -12.57 -10.54 11.92
N ASP A 88 -11.66 -11.06 11.12
CA ASP A 88 -11.20 -10.43 9.89
C ASP A 88 -12.33 -10.22 8.86
N PRO A 89 -13.29 -11.15 8.67
CA PRO A 89 -14.48 -10.90 7.87
C PRO A 89 -15.37 -9.77 8.40
N VAL A 90 -15.52 -9.67 9.72
CA VAL A 90 -16.27 -8.59 10.36
C VAL A 90 -15.61 -7.25 10.09
N LEU A 91 -14.30 -7.15 10.30
CA LEU A 91 -13.52 -5.95 10.03
C LEU A 91 -13.61 -5.52 8.55
N LYS A 92 -13.54 -6.48 7.63
CA LYS A 92 -13.69 -6.21 6.20
C LYS A 92 -15.07 -5.64 5.86
N GLN A 93 -16.13 -6.18 6.43
CA GLN A 93 -17.50 -5.67 6.24
C GLN A 93 -17.66 -4.25 6.81
N LEU A 94 -17.13 -4.00 7.99
CA LEU A 94 -17.15 -2.67 8.59
C LEU A 94 -16.36 -1.65 7.75
N ALA A 95 -15.21 -2.04 7.21
CA ALA A 95 -14.43 -1.19 6.32
C ALA A 95 -15.22 -0.79 5.07
N LEU A 96 -15.96 -1.73 4.47
CA LEU A 96 -16.83 -1.46 3.33
C LEU A 96 -18.02 -0.56 3.71
N GLN A 97 -18.62 -0.81 4.86
CA GLN A 97 -19.81 -0.08 5.34
C GLN A 97 -19.48 1.37 5.70
N TYR A 98 -18.40 1.59 6.45
CA TYR A 98 -18.02 2.92 6.97
C TYR A 98 -16.99 3.63 6.11
N GLY A 99 -16.40 2.94 5.14
CA GLY A 99 -15.49 3.52 4.16
C GLY A 99 -14.08 3.81 4.68
N PHE A 100 -13.66 3.24 5.81
CA PHE A 100 -12.26 3.28 6.21
C PHE A 100 -11.46 2.19 5.49
N SER A 101 -10.15 2.37 5.39
CA SER A 101 -9.28 1.37 4.77
C SER A 101 -8.57 0.50 5.82
N VAL A 102 -8.38 -0.79 5.48
CA VAL A 102 -7.61 -1.73 6.29
C VAL A 102 -6.28 -2.02 5.58
N PHE A 103 -5.20 -2.02 6.35
CA PHE A 103 -3.88 -2.46 5.90
C PHE A 103 -3.47 -3.70 6.69
N PRO A 104 -3.58 -4.90 6.09
CA PRO A 104 -3.31 -6.15 6.78
C PRO A 104 -1.84 -6.55 6.71
N TYR A 105 -1.23 -6.78 7.87
CA TYR A 105 0.03 -7.50 8.04
C TYR A 105 -0.21 -8.92 8.54
N THR A 106 0.56 -9.88 8.04
CA THR A 106 0.57 -11.26 8.53
C THR A 106 1.87 -11.58 9.27
N LEU A 107 1.76 -12.36 10.36
CA LEU A 107 2.91 -12.79 11.17
C LEU A 107 3.45 -14.16 10.76
N ASP A 108 2.65 -14.97 10.04
CA ASP A 108 3.04 -16.30 9.55
C ASP A 108 3.26 -16.36 8.02
N GLY A 109 3.23 -15.17 7.36
CA GLY A 109 3.39 -15.07 5.91
C GLY A 109 2.16 -15.51 5.11
N GLN A 110 1.04 -15.83 5.75
CA GLN A 110 -0.18 -16.29 5.10
C GLN A 110 -1.33 -15.31 5.35
N GLY A 111 -2.06 -14.98 4.29
CA GLY A 111 -3.35 -14.29 4.41
C GLY A 111 -4.48 -15.28 4.70
N ASP A 112 -5.66 -14.75 4.96
CA ASP A 112 -6.90 -15.52 5.08
C ASP A 112 -7.90 -15.20 3.95
N THR A 113 -9.13 -15.70 4.05
CA THR A 113 -10.18 -15.42 3.06
C THR A 113 -10.64 -13.97 3.03
N ALA A 114 -10.54 -13.25 4.16
CA ALA A 114 -10.88 -11.85 4.23
C ALA A 114 -9.77 -10.98 3.65
N PHE A 115 -8.51 -11.28 3.98
CA PHE A 115 -7.33 -10.54 3.56
C PHE A 115 -6.27 -11.44 2.92
N PRO A 116 -6.53 -12.00 1.72
CA PRO A 116 -5.59 -12.91 1.06
C PRO A 116 -4.28 -12.23 0.62
N GLN A 117 -4.27 -10.89 0.55
CA GLN A 117 -3.12 -10.07 0.16
C GLN A 117 -2.37 -9.48 1.38
N ALA A 118 -2.56 -10.05 2.58
CA ALA A 118 -1.84 -9.60 3.77
C ALA A 118 -0.33 -9.69 3.56
N LEU A 119 0.39 -8.61 3.90
CA LEU A 119 1.84 -8.53 3.71
C LEU A 119 2.58 -9.05 4.95
N PRO A 120 3.68 -9.79 4.80
CA PRO A 120 4.50 -10.16 5.95
C PRO A 120 4.94 -8.93 6.75
N ALA A 121 4.75 -8.96 8.07
CA ALA A 121 5.12 -7.85 8.94
C ALA A 121 6.65 -7.81 9.14
N PRO A 122 7.34 -6.74 8.70
CA PRO A 122 8.77 -6.58 8.97
C PRO A 122 9.04 -6.42 10.48
N PRO A 123 10.22 -6.88 10.98
CA PRO A 123 10.57 -6.76 12.40
C PRO A 123 10.49 -5.33 12.95
N ASP A 124 10.85 -4.33 12.15
CA ASP A 124 10.82 -2.93 12.58
C ASP A 124 9.40 -2.38 12.69
N VAL A 125 8.48 -2.87 11.84
CA VAL A 125 7.04 -2.59 11.97
C VAL A 125 6.51 -3.16 13.28
N LEU A 126 6.86 -4.40 13.60
CA LEU A 126 6.45 -5.02 14.88
C LEU A 126 6.99 -4.25 16.09
N LYS A 127 8.25 -3.83 16.09
CA LYS A 127 8.82 -2.99 17.16
C LYS A 127 8.09 -1.66 17.30
N THR A 128 7.68 -1.05 16.18
CA THR A 128 6.99 0.23 16.19
C THR A 128 5.58 0.12 16.77
N PHE A 129 4.83 -0.92 16.38
CA PHE A 129 3.45 -1.07 16.83
C PHE A 129 3.32 -1.76 18.21
N PHE A 130 4.27 -2.62 18.58
CA PHE A 130 4.24 -3.39 19.84
C PHE A 130 5.41 -3.07 20.78
N PRO A 131 5.73 -1.79 21.07
CA PRO A 131 6.91 -1.46 21.86
C PRO A 131 6.84 -1.98 23.30
N ASN A 132 5.63 -2.05 23.88
CA ASN A 132 5.40 -2.40 25.28
C ASN A 132 4.21 -3.35 25.49
N ILE A 133 3.70 -3.93 24.41
CA ILE A 133 2.58 -4.88 24.46
C ILE A 133 2.97 -6.19 23.77
N PRO A 134 2.45 -7.34 24.23
CA PRO A 134 2.72 -8.62 23.57
C PRO A 134 2.21 -8.62 22.13
N VAL A 135 2.99 -9.21 21.22
CA VAL A 135 2.52 -9.46 19.87
C VAL A 135 1.50 -10.58 19.91
N ALA A 136 0.26 -10.27 19.55
CA ALA A 136 -0.84 -11.22 19.48
C ALA A 136 -1.70 -10.97 18.24
N THR A 137 -2.52 -11.93 17.84
CA THR A 137 -3.39 -11.84 16.67
C THR A 137 -4.82 -12.32 16.98
N PRO A 138 -5.83 -11.63 16.43
CA PRO A 138 -5.73 -10.38 15.68
C PRO A 138 -5.42 -9.19 16.61
N THR A 139 -4.67 -8.22 16.12
CA THR A 139 -4.49 -6.92 16.80
C THR A 139 -4.68 -5.82 15.76
N THR A 140 -5.42 -4.78 16.12
CA THR A 140 -5.64 -3.61 15.27
C THR A 140 -5.12 -2.33 15.90
N PHE A 141 -4.58 -1.46 15.06
CA PHE A 141 -4.20 -0.09 15.39
C PHE A 141 -4.92 0.87 14.46
N LEU A 142 -5.25 2.05 14.98
CA LEU A 142 -5.79 3.14 14.19
C LEU A 142 -4.67 4.13 13.90
N VAL A 143 -4.36 4.36 12.64
CA VAL A 143 -3.26 5.23 12.20
C VAL A 143 -3.82 6.44 11.49
N ASN A 144 -3.48 7.64 11.98
CA ASN A 144 -3.78 8.88 11.26
C ASN A 144 -2.82 9.04 10.07
N VAL A 145 -3.36 9.17 8.86
CA VAL A 145 -2.53 9.23 7.64
C VAL A 145 -1.78 10.55 7.47
N ASN A 146 -2.21 11.60 8.18
CA ASN A 146 -1.61 12.93 8.10
C ASN A 146 -0.47 13.12 9.13
N THR A 147 -0.65 12.58 10.35
CA THR A 147 0.32 12.73 11.44
C THR A 147 1.19 11.50 11.64
N LEU A 148 0.81 10.35 11.06
CA LEU A 148 1.40 9.03 11.24
C LEU A 148 1.35 8.53 12.70
N GLU A 149 0.52 9.15 13.54
CA GLU A 149 0.30 8.68 14.90
C GLU A 149 -0.49 7.38 14.87
N ALA A 150 0.02 6.37 15.58
CA ALA A 150 -0.61 5.06 15.72
C ALA A 150 -1.21 4.91 17.11
N LEU A 151 -2.49 4.57 17.16
CA LEU A 151 -3.25 4.38 18.40
C LEU A 151 -3.64 2.91 18.53
N PRO A 152 -3.36 2.23 19.66
CA PRO A 152 -3.85 0.88 19.89
C PRO A 152 -5.39 0.87 19.89
N LEU A 153 -5.96 0.06 18.99
CA LEU A 153 -7.41 0.01 18.84
C LEU A 153 -8.00 -1.20 19.57
N LEU A 154 -7.62 -2.41 19.16
CA LEU A 154 -8.15 -3.64 19.75
C LEU A 154 -7.12 -4.77 19.65
N GLN A 155 -6.99 -5.58 20.71
CA GLN A 155 -6.26 -6.84 20.71
C GLN A 155 -7.24 -7.98 20.98
N GLY A 156 -7.27 -9.00 20.11
CA GLY A 156 -8.24 -10.08 20.10
C GLY A 156 -9.43 -9.82 19.16
N ALA A 157 -10.31 -10.79 19.07
CA ALA A 157 -11.52 -10.72 18.26
C ALA A 157 -12.63 -9.94 18.97
N SER A 158 -13.49 -9.28 18.19
CA SER A 158 -14.69 -8.59 18.65
C SER A 158 -15.80 -8.72 17.61
N ASP A 159 -17.03 -8.51 18.01
CA ASP A 159 -18.14 -8.29 17.09
C ASP A 159 -18.11 -6.88 16.49
N ALA A 160 -18.99 -6.62 15.54
CA ALA A 160 -19.08 -5.34 14.84
C ALA A 160 -19.37 -4.16 15.79
N ALA A 161 -20.31 -4.35 16.74
CA ALA A 161 -20.71 -3.31 17.68
C ALA A 161 -19.57 -2.95 18.64
N GLY A 162 -18.90 -3.96 19.20
CA GLY A 162 -17.77 -3.78 20.11
C GLY A 162 -16.57 -3.10 19.41
N PHE A 163 -16.26 -3.49 18.17
CA PHE A 163 -15.19 -2.84 17.40
C PHE A 163 -15.50 -1.37 17.14
N MET A 164 -16.72 -1.04 16.69
CA MET A 164 -17.11 0.35 16.41
C MET A 164 -17.18 1.21 17.68
N ALA A 165 -17.66 0.66 18.78
CA ALA A 165 -17.65 1.35 20.09
C ALA A 165 -16.20 1.64 20.56
N ARG A 166 -15.27 0.70 20.32
CA ARG A 166 -13.87 0.91 20.63
C ARG A 166 -13.24 1.98 19.73
N MET A 167 -13.57 1.98 18.44
CA MET A 167 -13.12 3.00 17.48
C MET A 167 -13.62 4.39 17.91
N ASP A 168 -14.88 4.51 18.27
CA ASP A 168 -15.48 5.75 18.80
C ASP A 168 -14.70 6.27 20.02
N THR A 169 -14.45 5.42 21.00
CA THR A 169 -13.69 5.76 22.20
C THR A 169 -12.27 6.27 21.87
N VAL A 170 -11.55 5.56 21.01
CA VAL A 170 -10.16 5.91 20.65
C VAL A 170 -10.11 7.24 19.90
N LEU A 171 -11.05 7.48 18.99
CA LEU A 171 -11.14 8.74 18.25
C LEU A 171 -11.49 9.93 19.14
N GLN A 172 -12.37 9.74 20.14
CA GLN A 172 -12.67 10.79 21.12
C GLN A 172 -11.44 11.13 21.98
N MET A 173 -10.71 10.12 22.45
CA MET A 173 -9.48 10.33 23.23
C MET A 173 -8.43 11.10 22.41
N TYR A 174 -8.29 10.77 21.15
CA TYR A 174 -7.40 11.50 20.24
C TYR A 174 -7.83 12.96 20.06
N GLY A 175 -9.10 13.22 19.79
CA GLY A 175 -9.64 14.57 19.63
C GLY A 175 -9.40 15.44 20.86
N ASN A 176 -9.62 14.90 22.06
CA ASN A 176 -9.37 15.60 23.32
C ASN A 176 -7.88 15.92 23.54
N LYS A 177 -6.97 15.05 23.10
CA LYS A 177 -5.51 15.27 23.19
C LYS A 177 -5.04 16.41 22.26
N VAL A 178 -5.62 16.51 21.07
CA VAL A 178 -5.21 17.51 20.06
C VAL A 178 -5.79 18.89 20.38
N SER A 179 -6.86 18.96 21.17
CA SER A 179 -7.55 20.20 21.55
C SER A 179 -6.94 20.87 22.80
N GLN A 180 -5.92 20.29 23.42
CA GLN A 180 -5.18 20.83 24.57
C GLN A 180 -3.85 21.45 24.13
#